data_793a68ab1c23bda667c747285765e313
#
_entry.id   793a68ab1c23bda667c747285765e313
#
_cell.length_a   1.000
_cell.length_b   1.000
_cell.length_c   1.000
_cell.angle_alpha   90.00
_cell.angle_beta   90.00
_cell.angle_gamma   90.00
#
_symmetry.space_group_name_H-M   'P 1'
#
loop_
_entity.id
_entity.type
_entity.pdbx_description
1 polymer ?
#
loop_
_entity_poly.entity_id
_entity_poly.type
_entity_poly.pdbx_seq_one_letter_code
_entity_poly.pdbx_strand_id
1 'polypeptide(L)'
;PTYKSGEYYYVEQLLISNDNNIIIGVDSYSDSQGRAILKYDSNGNLIWNKKIPTYTDYGSTYFYRIASMSLLKDNSIIIGANCGTLREDSTTPNALLKYNSNGNLIWKKDVTTNTRTNGFDCSIKQVLCSNDENIIVSAGGDTVSDSQDKVIIKYDKNGNLIWKKSVPTYYDNGETRYYRISTTNINNNNEIIVGANGSTDSSSKSLLKYDSNGNLIWKKDIPSYKSGEYYYIEKMNITNKNEIIVGVDSYSDSQGRAILKYNNNGELLWKTELPKYTYNSYNEFYRLTTLNIY
;
A
#
# COMPACT_ATOMS: atom_id res chain seq x y z
N PRO A 1 -19.79 -7.28 -16.83
CA PRO A 1 -20.90 -7.53 -15.89
C PRO A 1 -21.97 -6.47 -16.09
N THR A 2 -23.24 -6.90 -16.19
CA THR A 2 -24.38 -5.99 -16.26
C THR A 2 -24.61 -5.42 -14.86
N TYR A 3 -24.41 -4.13 -14.72
CA TYR A 3 -24.68 -3.38 -13.49
C TYR A 3 -26.14 -2.93 -13.49
N LYS A 4 -26.75 -2.91 -12.32
CA LYS A 4 -28.04 -2.21 -12.18
C LYS A 4 -27.82 -0.70 -12.36
N SER A 5 -28.80 -0.04 -12.97
CA SER A 5 -28.77 1.42 -13.12
C SER A 5 -28.58 2.11 -11.77
N GLY A 6 -27.54 2.95 -11.65
CA GLY A 6 -27.21 3.69 -10.43
C GLY A 6 -26.14 3.02 -9.53
N GLU A 7 -25.61 1.85 -9.90
CA GLU A 7 -24.49 1.22 -9.20
C GLU A 7 -23.17 1.50 -9.94
N TYR A 8 -22.20 2.08 -9.22
CA TYR A 8 -20.89 2.40 -9.75
C TYR A 8 -19.85 1.51 -9.11
N TYR A 9 -19.05 0.82 -9.95
CA TYR A 9 -17.85 0.11 -9.55
C TYR A 9 -16.64 0.87 -10.03
N TYR A 10 -15.59 0.86 -9.25
CA TYR A 10 -14.29 1.42 -9.63
C TYR A 10 -13.21 0.36 -9.51
N VAL A 11 -12.18 0.52 -10.34
CA VAL A 11 -11.02 -0.36 -10.33
C VAL A 11 -10.08 0.08 -9.21
N GLU A 12 -9.86 -0.82 -8.25
CA GLU A 12 -8.89 -0.57 -7.18
C GLU A 12 -7.47 -0.88 -7.63
N GLN A 13 -7.30 -2.02 -8.27
CA GLN A 13 -5.98 -2.47 -8.70
C GLN A 13 -6.08 -3.39 -9.91
N LEU A 14 -5.06 -3.33 -10.76
CA LEU A 14 -4.85 -4.21 -11.89
C LEU A 14 -3.51 -4.92 -11.73
N LEU A 15 -3.48 -6.22 -12.02
CA LEU A 15 -2.28 -7.05 -12.07
C LEU A 15 -2.22 -7.80 -13.39
N ILE A 16 -1.01 -8.07 -13.85
CA ILE A 16 -0.75 -8.96 -14.98
C ILE A 16 -0.11 -10.22 -14.44
N SER A 17 -0.70 -11.37 -14.73
CA SER A 17 -0.18 -12.67 -14.32
C SER A 17 0.93 -13.17 -15.26
N ASN A 18 1.69 -14.17 -14.82
CA ASN A 18 2.81 -14.73 -15.61
C ASN A 18 2.35 -15.36 -16.95
N ASP A 19 1.07 -15.72 -17.06
CA ASP A 19 0.42 -16.23 -18.27
C ASP A 19 -0.26 -15.12 -19.09
N ASN A 20 0.13 -13.85 -18.87
CA ASN A 20 -0.36 -12.65 -19.54
C ASN A 20 -1.87 -12.39 -19.40
N ASN A 21 -2.51 -12.96 -18.39
CA ASN A 21 -3.89 -12.63 -18.08
C ASN A 21 -3.97 -11.35 -17.21
N ILE A 22 -5.07 -10.65 -17.33
CA ILE A 22 -5.35 -9.41 -16.60
C ILE A 22 -6.25 -9.76 -15.40
N ILE A 23 -5.82 -9.39 -14.21
CA ILE A 23 -6.59 -9.57 -12.97
C ILE A 23 -6.96 -8.20 -12.44
N ILE A 24 -8.24 -7.98 -12.20
CA ILE A 24 -8.78 -6.68 -11.77
C ILE A 24 -9.52 -6.87 -10.45
N GLY A 25 -9.14 -6.09 -9.43
CA GLY A 25 -9.91 -5.90 -8.23
C GLY A 25 -10.87 -4.73 -8.40
N VAL A 26 -12.15 -4.97 -8.16
CA VAL A 26 -13.19 -3.94 -8.23
C VAL A 26 -13.87 -3.74 -6.90
N ASP A 27 -14.10 -2.49 -6.55
CA ASP A 27 -14.84 -2.07 -5.35
C ASP A 27 -16.11 -1.31 -5.74
N SER A 28 -16.98 -1.05 -4.78
CA SER A 28 -18.22 -0.30 -4.94
C SER A 28 -18.34 0.76 -3.84
N TYR A 29 -19.12 1.80 -4.10
CA TYR A 29 -19.37 2.88 -3.13
C TYR A 29 -20.17 2.43 -1.91
N SER A 30 -20.94 1.36 -2.03
CA SER A 30 -21.81 0.87 -0.97
C SER A 30 -21.26 -0.42 -0.37
N ASP A 31 -21.17 -0.49 0.95
CA ASP A 31 -20.75 -1.70 1.67
C ASP A 31 -21.73 -2.87 1.53
N SER A 32 -22.96 -2.61 1.06
CA SER A 32 -23.97 -3.62 0.71
C SER A 32 -23.84 -4.15 -0.72
N GLN A 33 -23.00 -3.53 -1.56
CA GLN A 33 -22.76 -3.96 -2.93
C GLN A 33 -21.54 -4.88 -3.01
N GLY A 34 -21.63 -5.88 -3.88
CA GLY A 34 -20.58 -6.89 -3.99
C GLY A 34 -19.30 -6.34 -4.59
N ARG A 35 -18.19 -6.69 -3.96
CA ARG A 35 -16.82 -6.49 -4.47
C ARG A 35 -16.36 -7.76 -5.13
N ALA A 36 -15.51 -7.64 -6.15
CA ALA A 36 -15.13 -8.79 -6.95
C ALA A 36 -13.68 -8.73 -7.45
N ILE A 37 -13.18 -9.91 -7.79
CA ILE A 37 -12.00 -10.08 -8.64
C ILE A 37 -12.48 -10.59 -9.99
N LEU A 38 -11.92 -10.04 -11.05
CA LEU A 38 -12.18 -10.46 -12.43
C LEU A 38 -10.88 -10.88 -13.07
N LYS A 39 -10.92 -11.96 -13.84
CA LYS A 39 -9.78 -12.37 -14.67
C LYS A 39 -10.19 -12.34 -16.14
N TYR A 40 -9.37 -11.69 -16.95
CA TYR A 40 -9.51 -11.61 -18.40
C TYR A 40 -8.28 -12.24 -19.05
N ASP A 41 -8.45 -12.79 -20.25
CA ASP A 41 -7.33 -13.17 -21.10
C ASP A 41 -6.65 -11.94 -21.72
N SER A 42 -5.56 -12.14 -22.43
CA SER A 42 -4.81 -11.07 -23.12
C SER A 42 -5.60 -10.39 -24.25
N ASN A 43 -6.68 -11.00 -24.70
CA ASN A 43 -7.58 -10.45 -25.73
C ASN A 43 -8.75 -9.66 -25.13
N GLY A 44 -8.85 -9.59 -23.81
CA GLY A 44 -9.92 -8.92 -23.09
C GLY A 44 -11.20 -9.75 -22.90
N ASN A 45 -11.18 -11.06 -23.13
CA ASN A 45 -12.31 -11.94 -22.83
C ASN A 45 -12.33 -12.29 -21.34
N LEU A 46 -13.50 -12.19 -20.74
CA LEU A 46 -13.69 -12.56 -19.33
C LEU A 46 -13.53 -14.08 -19.15
N ILE A 47 -12.53 -14.49 -18.35
CA ILE A 47 -12.32 -15.89 -18.00
C ILE A 47 -13.21 -16.29 -16.81
N TRP A 48 -13.16 -15.48 -15.74
CA TRP A 48 -13.99 -15.68 -14.56
C TRP A 48 -14.19 -14.39 -13.74
N ASN A 49 -15.23 -14.40 -12.91
CA ASN A 49 -15.58 -13.37 -11.94
C ASN A 49 -15.86 -14.04 -10.59
N LYS A 50 -15.26 -13.52 -9.51
CA LYS A 50 -15.43 -14.04 -8.15
C LYS A 50 -15.72 -12.91 -7.18
N LYS A 51 -16.77 -13.06 -6.38
CA LYS A 51 -17.08 -12.11 -5.31
C LYS A 51 -16.08 -12.23 -4.17
N ILE A 52 -15.76 -11.11 -3.55
CA ILE A 52 -15.01 -11.07 -2.29
C ILE A 52 -15.91 -11.57 -1.16
N PRO A 53 -15.38 -12.32 -0.18
CA PRO A 53 -16.16 -12.77 0.99
C PRO A 53 -16.76 -11.61 1.79
N THR A 54 -17.76 -11.95 2.55
CA THR A 54 -18.39 -11.06 3.53
C THR A 54 -17.86 -11.34 4.94
N TYR A 55 -18.12 -10.41 5.83
CA TYR A 55 -17.98 -10.56 7.28
C TYR A 55 -19.23 -10.07 7.98
N THR A 56 -19.48 -10.50 9.21
CA THR A 56 -20.59 -10.06 10.02
C THR A 56 -20.08 -9.19 11.17
N ASP A 57 -20.68 -8.03 11.34
CA ASP A 57 -20.39 -7.11 12.42
C ASP A 57 -21.71 -6.54 12.96
N TYR A 58 -21.92 -6.64 14.28
CA TYR A 58 -23.17 -6.25 14.95
C TYR A 58 -24.45 -6.77 14.28
N GLY A 59 -24.44 -8.02 13.82
CA GLY A 59 -25.58 -8.67 13.18
C GLY A 59 -25.88 -8.25 11.74
N SER A 60 -25.08 -7.35 11.18
CA SER A 60 -25.15 -6.95 9.76
C SER A 60 -24.03 -7.57 8.95
N THR A 61 -24.31 -7.88 7.68
CA THR A 61 -23.34 -8.48 6.75
C THR A 61 -22.76 -7.42 5.84
N TYR A 62 -21.43 -7.37 5.76
CA TYR A 62 -20.67 -6.42 4.96
C TYR A 62 -19.67 -7.15 4.06
N PHE A 63 -19.20 -6.49 3.00
CA PHE A 63 -18.12 -6.98 2.16
C PHE A 63 -16.79 -6.37 2.58
N TYR A 64 -15.74 -7.18 2.60
CA TYR A 64 -14.38 -6.67 2.72
C TYR A 64 -14.04 -5.75 1.55
N ARG A 65 -13.35 -4.65 1.83
CA ARG A 65 -12.77 -3.75 0.81
C ARG A 65 -11.42 -4.28 0.35
N ILE A 66 -11.19 -4.30 -0.95
CA ILE A 66 -9.87 -4.62 -1.50
C ILE A 66 -8.94 -3.45 -1.21
N ALA A 67 -7.92 -3.67 -0.40
CA ALA A 67 -6.91 -2.66 -0.12
C ALA A 67 -5.73 -2.77 -1.08
N SER A 68 -5.30 -3.99 -1.36
CA SER A 68 -4.18 -4.27 -2.26
C SER A 68 -4.19 -5.72 -2.69
N MET A 69 -3.64 -6.00 -3.87
CA MET A 69 -3.49 -7.34 -4.41
C MET A 69 -2.05 -7.59 -4.85
N SER A 70 -1.60 -8.83 -4.79
CA SER A 70 -0.31 -9.27 -5.31
C SER A 70 -0.41 -10.72 -5.82
N LEU A 71 0.56 -11.14 -6.64
CA LEU A 71 0.61 -12.48 -7.22
C LEU A 71 1.80 -13.26 -6.67
N LEU A 72 1.58 -14.53 -6.36
CA LEU A 72 2.62 -15.51 -6.17
C LEU A 72 3.07 -16.07 -7.55
N LYS A 73 4.18 -16.77 -7.57
CA LYS A 73 4.76 -17.35 -8.82
C LYS A 73 3.83 -18.34 -9.52
N ASP A 74 2.97 -19.01 -8.77
CA ASP A 74 1.95 -19.94 -9.27
C ASP A 74 0.68 -19.26 -9.79
N ASN A 75 0.71 -17.93 -9.94
CA ASN A 75 -0.44 -17.07 -10.28
C ASN A 75 -1.58 -17.11 -9.22
N SER A 76 -1.32 -17.61 -8.01
CA SER A 76 -2.23 -17.41 -6.89
C SER A 76 -2.31 -15.94 -6.53
N ILE A 77 -3.51 -15.46 -6.23
CA ILE A 77 -3.79 -14.06 -5.92
C ILE A 77 -3.87 -13.91 -4.41
N ILE A 78 -3.07 -13.01 -3.87
CA ILE A 78 -3.14 -12.60 -2.47
C ILE A 78 -3.83 -11.24 -2.42
N ILE A 79 -4.84 -11.10 -1.56
CA ILE A 79 -5.60 -9.87 -1.37
C ILE A 79 -5.49 -9.44 0.09
N GLY A 80 -5.08 -8.22 0.31
CA GLY A 80 -5.27 -7.51 1.57
C GLY A 80 -6.67 -6.88 1.56
N ALA A 81 -7.47 -7.24 2.55
CA ALA A 81 -8.86 -6.89 2.60
C ALA A 81 -9.20 -6.20 3.92
N ASN A 82 -9.67 -4.96 3.84
CA ASN A 82 -10.04 -4.17 4.99
C ASN A 82 -11.53 -4.33 5.32
N CYS A 83 -11.84 -4.41 6.61
CA CYS A 83 -13.22 -4.26 7.05
C CYS A 83 -13.66 -2.80 6.89
N GLY A 84 -14.88 -2.58 6.35
CA GLY A 84 -15.39 -1.24 6.04
C GLY A 84 -16.08 -0.52 7.21
N THR A 85 -16.20 -1.14 8.37
CA THR A 85 -16.87 -0.55 9.53
C THR A 85 -15.94 0.37 10.29
N LEU A 86 -16.23 1.66 10.24
CA LEU A 86 -15.55 2.72 11.00
C LEU A 86 -16.06 2.85 12.45
N ARG A 87 -16.66 1.81 13.02
CA ARG A 87 -17.17 1.87 14.39
C ARG A 87 -16.05 1.63 15.39
N GLU A 88 -15.96 2.49 16.37
CA GLU A 88 -14.95 2.48 17.43
C GLU A 88 -14.87 1.15 18.20
N ASP A 89 -15.96 0.40 18.23
CA ASP A 89 -16.16 -0.83 18.98
C ASP A 89 -16.16 -2.11 18.12
N SER A 90 -15.97 -2.01 16.79
CA SER A 90 -15.90 -3.19 15.91
C SER A 90 -14.67 -4.03 16.22
N THR A 91 -14.85 -5.33 16.39
CA THR A 91 -13.79 -6.31 16.66
C THR A 91 -13.39 -7.09 15.40
N THR A 92 -14.00 -6.79 14.25
CA THR A 92 -13.77 -7.53 13.00
C THR A 92 -12.37 -7.21 12.47
N PRO A 93 -11.49 -8.19 12.33
CA PRO A 93 -10.13 -7.96 11.83
C PRO A 93 -10.12 -7.77 10.32
N ASN A 94 -9.12 -7.03 9.82
CA ASN A 94 -8.75 -7.07 8.41
C ASN A 94 -8.29 -8.48 8.03
N ALA A 95 -8.35 -8.83 6.77
CA ALA A 95 -8.06 -10.18 6.32
C ALA A 95 -7.05 -10.24 5.19
N LEU A 96 -6.28 -11.32 5.14
CA LEU A 96 -5.63 -11.80 3.93
C LEU A 96 -6.48 -12.90 3.31
N LEU A 97 -6.65 -12.83 1.99
CA LEU A 97 -7.36 -13.82 1.21
C LEU A 97 -6.40 -14.39 0.17
N LYS A 98 -6.37 -15.71 0.02
CA LYS A 98 -5.65 -16.36 -1.07
C LYS A 98 -6.63 -17.06 -2.00
N TYR A 99 -6.53 -16.75 -3.27
CA TYR A 99 -7.24 -17.43 -4.34
C TYR A 99 -6.23 -18.17 -5.23
N ASN A 100 -6.62 -19.31 -5.76
CA ASN A 100 -5.82 -19.95 -6.82
C ASN A 100 -6.03 -19.23 -8.16
N SER A 101 -5.27 -19.62 -9.19
CA SER A 101 -5.35 -19.04 -10.54
C SER A 101 -6.73 -19.22 -11.22
N ASN A 102 -7.57 -20.15 -10.74
CA ASN A 102 -8.94 -20.38 -11.19
C ASN A 102 -9.98 -19.57 -10.41
N GLY A 103 -9.55 -18.72 -9.49
CA GLY A 103 -10.42 -17.86 -8.68
C GLY A 103 -11.15 -18.58 -7.55
N ASN A 104 -10.71 -19.76 -7.11
CA ASN A 104 -11.25 -20.41 -5.92
C ASN A 104 -10.50 -19.92 -4.69
N LEU A 105 -11.25 -19.52 -3.65
CA LEU A 105 -10.69 -19.14 -2.36
C LEU A 105 -10.03 -20.36 -1.70
N ILE A 106 -8.73 -20.27 -1.43
CA ILE A 106 -7.96 -21.34 -0.77
C ILE A 106 -8.03 -21.17 0.74
N TRP A 107 -7.76 -19.94 1.21
CA TRP A 107 -7.84 -19.61 2.63
C TRP A 107 -8.13 -18.11 2.86
N LYS A 108 -8.70 -17.84 4.04
CA LYS A 108 -8.83 -16.53 4.66
C LYS A 108 -8.09 -16.56 5.99
N LYS A 109 -7.28 -15.56 6.27
CA LYS A 109 -6.56 -15.37 7.52
C LYS A 109 -6.79 -13.96 8.05
N ASP A 110 -7.07 -13.86 9.33
CA ASP A 110 -7.19 -12.56 9.97
C ASP A 110 -5.80 -11.91 10.14
N VAL A 111 -5.72 -10.64 9.80
CA VAL A 111 -4.49 -9.86 10.01
C VAL A 111 -4.59 -9.24 11.39
N THR A 112 -3.89 -9.83 12.33
CA THR A 112 -3.78 -9.29 13.68
C THR A 112 -2.88 -8.06 13.70
N THR A 113 -3.45 -6.94 13.36
CA THR A 113 -2.93 -5.65 13.77
C THR A 113 -3.28 -5.47 15.25
N ASN A 114 -2.53 -4.66 16.01
CA ASN A 114 -2.77 -4.53 17.45
C ASN A 114 -4.24 -4.11 17.72
N THR A 115 -4.76 -4.55 18.85
CA THR A 115 -6.09 -4.20 19.32
C THR A 115 -6.31 -2.69 19.25
N ARG A 116 -7.43 -2.30 18.67
CA ARG A 116 -7.89 -0.92 18.60
C ARG A 116 -7.83 -0.28 19.99
N THR A 117 -6.92 0.63 20.20
CA THR A 117 -7.01 1.58 21.31
C THR A 117 -7.59 2.87 20.71
N ASN A 118 -8.76 3.27 21.14
CA ASN A 118 -9.48 4.48 20.72
C ASN A 118 -10.12 4.48 19.31
N GLY A 119 -10.62 3.34 18.80
CA GLY A 119 -11.54 3.35 17.66
C GLY A 119 -10.93 3.62 16.28
N PHE A 120 -9.62 3.70 16.13
CA PHE A 120 -8.97 3.97 14.85
C PHE A 120 -8.46 2.69 14.17
N ASP A 121 -8.80 2.55 12.90
CA ASP A 121 -8.48 1.36 12.10
C ASP A 121 -7.01 1.30 11.69
N CYS A 122 -6.36 0.20 12.04
CA CYS A 122 -5.13 -0.20 11.40
C CYS A 122 -5.44 -0.91 10.07
N SER A 123 -5.59 -0.15 9.01
CA SER A 123 -5.89 -0.69 7.69
C SER A 123 -4.66 -1.26 7.00
N ILE A 124 -4.84 -2.35 6.26
CA ILE A 124 -3.84 -2.83 5.30
C ILE A 124 -3.68 -1.73 4.25
N LYS A 125 -2.44 -1.31 4.03
CA LYS A 125 -2.07 -0.34 3.00
C LYS A 125 -1.61 -1.02 1.73
N GLN A 126 -0.80 -2.06 1.88
CA GLN A 126 -0.23 -2.77 0.74
C GLN A 126 0.08 -4.22 1.09
N VAL A 127 -0.09 -5.08 0.09
CA VAL A 127 0.32 -6.49 0.10
C VAL A 127 1.27 -6.72 -1.05
N LEU A 128 2.39 -7.37 -0.79
CA LEU A 128 3.40 -7.70 -1.77
C LEU A 128 3.81 -9.17 -1.61
N CYS A 129 4.07 -9.84 -2.72
CA CYS A 129 4.66 -11.18 -2.73
C CYS A 129 6.15 -11.06 -3.08
N SER A 130 6.99 -11.63 -2.24
CA SER A 130 8.44 -11.64 -2.43
C SER A 130 8.90 -12.78 -3.34
N ASN A 131 10.16 -12.72 -3.81
CA ASN A 131 10.71 -13.73 -4.70
C ASN A 131 10.83 -15.12 -4.04
N ASP A 132 10.87 -15.19 -2.71
CA ASP A 132 10.84 -16.41 -1.91
C ASP A 132 9.40 -16.86 -1.55
N GLU A 133 8.39 -16.31 -2.25
CA GLU A 133 6.97 -16.62 -2.10
C GLU A 133 6.37 -16.28 -0.70
N ASN A 134 7.02 -15.43 0.06
CA ASN A 134 6.43 -14.89 1.27
C ASN A 134 5.53 -13.68 0.98
N ILE A 135 4.61 -13.41 1.88
CA ILE A 135 3.65 -12.32 1.78
C ILE A 135 4.07 -11.24 2.76
N ILE A 136 4.32 -10.03 2.25
CA ILE A 136 4.63 -8.85 3.06
C ILE A 136 3.40 -7.96 3.09
N VAL A 137 2.97 -7.60 4.28
CA VAL A 137 1.84 -6.71 4.53
C VAL A 137 2.35 -5.46 5.23
N SER A 138 2.09 -4.31 4.69
CA SER A 138 2.21 -3.06 5.42
C SER A 138 0.84 -2.60 5.87
N ALA A 139 0.72 -2.21 7.13
CA ALA A 139 -0.52 -1.78 7.73
C ALA A 139 -0.29 -0.60 8.68
N GLY A 140 -1.29 0.26 8.81
CA GLY A 140 -1.20 1.41 9.70
C GLY A 140 -2.44 2.29 9.68
N GLY A 141 -2.68 2.99 10.79
CA GLY A 141 -3.71 4.02 10.88
C GLY A 141 -3.32 5.31 10.17
N ASP A 142 -4.31 6.10 9.80
CA ASP A 142 -4.11 7.41 9.14
C ASP A 142 -3.90 8.54 10.14
N THR A 143 -4.15 8.30 11.42
CA THR A 143 -4.06 9.32 12.46
C THR A 143 -2.66 9.39 13.09
N VAL A 144 -2.30 10.59 13.51
CA VAL A 144 -0.99 10.93 14.09
C VAL A 144 -0.84 10.41 15.52
N SER A 145 -1.99 10.26 16.20
CA SER A 145 -2.06 9.85 17.61
C SER A 145 -1.91 8.35 17.83
N ASP A 146 -1.99 7.54 16.76
CA ASP A 146 -1.97 6.09 16.89
C ASP A 146 -0.55 5.57 16.99
N SER A 147 -0.10 5.47 18.21
CA SER A 147 1.28 5.19 18.56
C SER A 147 1.75 3.77 18.23
N GLN A 148 0.86 2.82 17.95
CA GLN A 148 1.24 1.41 18.00
C GLN A 148 0.97 0.60 16.74
N ASP A 149 0.34 1.18 15.70
CA ASP A 149 -0.28 0.37 14.65
C ASP A 149 0.39 0.44 13.27
N LYS A 150 1.56 1.09 13.14
CA LYS A 150 2.30 1.09 11.88
C LYS A 150 3.26 -0.08 11.87
N VAL A 151 2.89 -1.11 11.12
CA VAL A 151 3.60 -2.39 11.15
C VAL A 151 3.89 -2.91 9.75
N ILE A 152 4.97 -3.67 9.67
CA ILE A 152 5.27 -4.56 8.56
C ILE A 152 5.14 -5.99 9.08
N ILE A 153 4.45 -6.82 8.35
CA ILE A 153 4.17 -8.20 8.75
C ILE A 153 4.60 -9.13 7.62
N LYS A 154 5.29 -10.19 7.94
CA LYS A 154 5.64 -11.24 6.98
C LYS A 154 4.91 -12.53 7.32
N TYR A 155 4.27 -13.08 6.29
CA TYR A 155 3.63 -14.40 6.34
C TYR A 155 4.29 -15.31 5.31
N ASP A 156 4.23 -16.61 5.54
CA ASP A 156 4.53 -17.60 4.51
C ASP A 156 3.38 -17.66 3.46
N LYS A 157 3.57 -18.39 2.39
CA LYS A 157 2.56 -18.57 1.32
C LYS A 157 1.28 -19.29 1.76
N ASN A 158 1.28 -19.89 2.96
CA ASN A 158 0.13 -20.57 3.55
C ASN A 158 -0.62 -19.64 4.53
N GLY A 159 -0.14 -18.41 4.69
CA GLY A 159 -0.72 -17.41 5.60
C GLY A 159 -0.34 -17.62 7.06
N ASN A 160 0.73 -18.35 7.37
CA ASN A 160 1.26 -18.44 8.72
C ASN A 160 2.18 -17.26 9.00
N LEU A 161 2.01 -16.64 10.16
CA LEU A 161 2.83 -15.50 10.59
C LEU A 161 4.29 -15.93 10.78
N ILE A 162 5.22 -15.26 10.10
CA ILE A 162 6.66 -15.45 10.31
C ILE A 162 7.17 -14.42 11.30
N TRP A 163 6.93 -13.13 11.05
CA TRP A 163 7.26 -12.05 11.97
C TRP A 163 6.37 -10.82 11.76
N LYS A 164 6.32 -9.96 12.79
CA LYS A 164 5.67 -8.65 12.80
C LYS A 164 6.65 -7.65 13.41
N LYS A 165 6.83 -6.50 12.75
CA LYS A 165 7.73 -5.42 13.17
C LYS A 165 7.02 -4.08 13.12
N SER A 166 7.18 -3.29 14.16
CA SER A 166 6.73 -1.91 14.16
C SER A 166 7.67 -1.02 13.33
N VAL A 167 7.11 -0.06 12.62
CA VAL A 167 7.89 1.00 11.98
C VAL A 167 8.46 1.91 13.09
N PRO A 168 9.75 2.33 12.99
CA PRO A 168 10.36 3.16 14.02
C PRO A 168 9.65 4.51 14.18
N THR A 169 9.88 5.14 15.30
CA THR A 169 9.45 6.50 15.61
C THR A 169 10.49 7.51 15.15
N TYR A 170 10.09 8.78 15.14
CA TYR A 170 10.99 9.92 14.98
C TYR A 170 10.71 10.95 16.07
N TYR A 171 11.67 11.85 16.30
CA TYR A 171 11.54 12.92 17.29
C TYR A 171 11.27 14.25 16.58
N ASP A 172 10.23 14.96 16.99
CA ASP A 172 9.82 16.21 16.39
C ASP A 172 9.20 17.15 17.45
N ASN A 173 9.70 18.37 17.53
CA ASN A 173 9.22 19.43 18.45
C ASN A 173 9.08 18.97 19.92
N GLY A 174 10.04 18.20 20.43
CA GLY A 174 10.01 17.73 21.82
C GLY A 174 9.18 16.47 22.06
N GLU A 175 8.56 15.90 21.02
CA GLU A 175 7.69 14.73 21.12
C GLU A 175 8.16 13.57 20.26
N THR A 176 7.93 12.34 20.73
CA THR A 176 8.09 11.13 19.94
C THR A 176 6.85 10.93 19.07
N ARG A 177 7.05 10.85 17.76
CA ARG A 177 6.00 10.71 16.76
C ARG A 177 6.21 9.46 15.90
N TYR A 178 5.16 9.05 15.21
CA TYR A 178 5.12 7.84 14.40
C TYR A 178 5.04 8.18 12.93
N TYR A 179 5.83 7.48 12.09
CA TYR A 179 5.73 7.59 10.66
C TYR A 179 4.43 6.98 10.15
N ARG A 180 3.85 7.57 9.10
CA ARG A 180 2.83 6.93 8.28
C ARG A 180 3.50 6.17 7.15
N ILE A 181 3.11 4.92 6.93
CA ILE A 181 3.55 4.17 5.76
C ILE A 181 2.78 4.71 4.55
N SER A 182 3.49 5.25 3.56
CA SER A 182 2.91 5.70 2.31
C SER A 182 2.98 4.63 1.23
N THR A 183 4.10 3.94 1.15
CA THR A 183 4.34 2.91 0.13
C THR A 183 5.36 1.90 0.64
N THR A 184 5.28 0.68 0.12
CA THR A 184 6.21 -0.41 0.45
C THR A 184 6.59 -1.12 -0.85
N ASN A 185 7.85 -1.52 -0.98
CA ASN A 185 8.32 -2.34 -2.09
C ASN A 185 9.32 -3.38 -1.60
N ILE A 186 9.56 -4.40 -2.44
CA ILE A 186 10.50 -5.48 -2.18
C ILE A 186 11.49 -5.50 -3.35
N ASN A 187 12.77 -5.53 -3.05
CA ASN A 187 13.81 -5.65 -4.07
C ASN A 187 14.13 -7.12 -4.41
N ASN A 188 15.02 -7.32 -5.38
CA ASN A 188 15.40 -8.67 -5.83
C ASN A 188 16.06 -9.54 -4.75
N ASN A 189 16.58 -8.93 -3.70
CA ASN A 189 17.18 -9.61 -2.55
C ASN A 189 16.16 -9.95 -1.44
N ASN A 190 14.86 -9.75 -1.69
CA ASN A 190 13.78 -9.84 -0.69
C ASN A 190 13.93 -8.85 0.48
N GLU A 191 14.68 -7.75 0.28
CA GLU A 191 14.75 -6.65 1.23
C GLU A 191 13.54 -5.74 1.04
N ILE A 192 13.00 -5.23 2.14
CA ILE A 192 11.77 -4.45 2.14
C ILE A 192 12.12 -2.97 2.28
N ILE A 193 11.64 -2.16 1.35
CA ILE A 193 11.83 -0.71 1.37
C ILE A 193 10.47 -0.05 1.67
N VAL A 194 10.45 0.83 2.66
CA VAL A 194 9.25 1.54 3.11
C VAL A 194 9.45 3.04 2.94
N GLY A 195 8.53 3.66 2.24
CA GLY A 195 8.37 5.11 2.24
C GLY A 195 7.53 5.53 3.46
N ALA A 196 8.13 6.36 4.30
CA ALA A 196 7.60 6.73 5.60
C ALA A 196 7.47 8.25 5.72
N ASN A 197 6.23 8.75 5.86
CA ASN A 197 5.94 10.16 6.00
C ASN A 197 5.74 10.54 7.46
N GLY A 198 6.40 11.60 7.91
CA GLY A 198 6.10 12.21 9.19
C GLY A 198 4.70 12.85 9.21
N SER A 199 4.22 13.16 10.37
CA SER A 199 2.83 13.56 10.61
C SER A 199 2.50 15.00 10.21
N THR A 200 3.49 15.86 10.10
CA THR A 200 3.35 17.29 9.77
C THR A 200 4.20 17.65 8.57
N ASP A 201 3.96 18.79 7.96
CA ASP A 201 4.73 19.29 6.82
C ASP A 201 6.19 19.54 7.17
N SER A 202 6.46 19.95 8.41
CA SER A 202 7.80 20.18 8.94
C SER A 202 8.52 18.90 9.39
N SER A 203 7.83 17.77 9.45
CA SER A 203 8.41 16.52 9.92
C SER A 203 9.23 15.81 8.86
N SER A 204 10.28 15.10 9.26
CA SER A 204 11.11 14.31 8.36
C SER A 204 10.29 13.23 7.64
N LYS A 205 10.64 13.01 6.37
CA LYS A 205 10.16 11.91 5.54
C LYS A 205 11.36 11.03 5.25
N SER A 206 11.18 9.73 5.36
CA SER A 206 12.31 8.81 5.33
C SER A 206 12.02 7.60 4.45
N LEU A 207 13.08 7.06 3.88
CA LEU A 207 13.12 5.71 3.38
C LEU A 207 13.68 4.81 4.48
N LEU A 208 13.03 3.68 4.69
CA LEU A 208 13.45 2.66 5.64
C LEU A 208 13.72 1.38 4.87
N LYS A 209 14.86 0.76 5.08
CA LYS A 209 15.18 -0.54 4.47
C LYS A 209 15.35 -1.59 5.53
N TYR A 210 14.69 -2.72 5.33
CA TYR A 210 14.74 -3.89 6.19
C TYR A 210 15.28 -5.08 5.43
N ASP A 211 15.96 -5.97 6.14
CA ASP A 211 16.31 -7.29 5.61
C ASP A 211 15.07 -8.21 5.54
N SER A 212 15.24 -9.40 4.97
CA SER A 212 14.16 -10.40 4.86
C SER A 212 13.67 -10.93 6.21
N ASN A 213 14.40 -10.69 7.30
CA ASN A 213 14.04 -11.07 8.68
C ASN A 213 13.37 -9.91 9.44
N GLY A 214 13.18 -8.76 8.78
CA GLY A 214 12.55 -7.58 9.37
C GLY A 214 13.47 -6.77 10.28
N ASN A 215 14.78 -6.93 10.17
CA ASN A 215 15.74 -6.06 10.86
C ASN A 215 15.98 -4.80 10.03
N LEU A 216 15.95 -3.63 10.66
CA LEU A 216 16.24 -2.37 9.99
C LEU A 216 17.72 -2.31 9.59
N ILE A 217 17.98 -2.23 8.28
CA ILE A 217 19.34 -2.09 7.73
C ILE A 217 19.77 -0.63 7.79
N TRP A 218 18.92 0.26 7.28
CA TRP A 218 19.16 1.70 7.30
C TRP A 218 17.87 2.51 7.26
N LYS A 219 17.96 3.76 7.74
CA LYS A 219 17.00 4.84 7.59
C LYS A 219 17.69 6.00 6.90
N LYS A 220 17.07 6.59 5.89
CA LYS A 220 17.55 7.77 5.17
C LYS A 220 16.44 8.79 5.04
N ASP A 221 16.67 9.99 5.53
CA ASP A 221 15.75 11.08 5.34
C ASP A 221 15.82 11.58 3.89
N ILE A 222 14.68 11.83 3.28
CA ILE A 222 14.65 12.47 1.96
C ILE A 222 14.92 13.97 2.10
N PRO A 223 15.56 14.61 1.09
CA PRO A 223 15.85 16.03 1.17
C PRO A 223 14.58 16.88 1.25
N SER A 224 14.65 18.00 1.94
CA SER A 224 13.59 19.01 1.92
C SER A 224 13.54 19.71 0.54
N TYR A 225 12.37 20.26 0.21
CA TYR A 225 12.21 21.10 -0.98
C TYR A 225 12.90 22.47 -0.79
N LYS A 226 12.60 23.11 0.34
CA LYS A 226 13.22 24.33 0.86
C LYS A 226 13.38 24.22 2.37
N SER A 227 14.08 25.15 2.98
CA SER A 227 14.15 25.23 4.44
C SER A 227 12.74 25.26 5.05
N GLY A 228 12.40 24.26 5.84
CA GLY A 228 11.09 24.11 6.51
C GLY A 228 9.96 23.53 5.65
N GLU A 229 10.20 23.22 4.38
CA GLU A 229 9.22 22.59 3.48
C GLU A 229 9.70 21.19 3.07
N TYR A 230 8.92 20.17 3.38
CA TYR A 230 9.28 18.78 3.12
C TYR A 230 8.38 18.16 2.07
N TYR A 231 8.96 17.32 1.23
CA TYR A 231 8.22 16.47 0.32
C TYR A 231 7.49 15.35 1.06
N TYR A 232 6.36 14.91 0.52
CA TYR A 232 5.73 13.64 0.88
C TYR A 232 6.16 12.55 -0.11
N ILE A 233 6.46 11.38 0.39
CA ILE A 233 6.64 10.20 -0.45
C ILE A 233 5.25 9.75 -0.90
N GLU A 234 4.99 9.81 -2.21
CA GLU A 234 3.72 9.41 -2.81
C GLU A 234 3.82 8.02 -3.43
N LYS A 235 4.84 7.81 -4.21
CA LYS A 235 5.06 6.58 -4.97
C LYS A 235 6.51 6.18 -4.86
N MET A 236 6.74 4.88 -4.91
CA MET A 236 8.08 4.33 -4.97
C MET A 236 8.08 3.11 -5.88
N ASN A 237 9.17 2.89 -6.58
CA ASN A 237 9.41 1.68 -7.34
C ASN A 237 10.90 1.29 -7.24
N ILE A 238 11.21 0.03 -7.56
CA ILE A 238 12.58 -0.50 -7.46
C ILE A 238 12.98 -1.07 -8.82
N THR A 239 14.12 -0.63 -9.33
CA THR A 239 14.67 -1.09 -10.60
C THR A 239 15.22 -2.51 -10.49
N ASN A 240 15.46 -3.16 -11.65
CA ASN A 240 16.13 -4.46 -11.71
C ASN A 240 17.54 -4.46 -11.10
N LYS A 241 18.14 -3.27 -10.92
CA LYS A 241 19.45 -3.08 -10.26
C LYS A 241 19.33 -2.80 -8.76
N ASN A 242 18.13 -2.97 -8.19
CA ASN A 242 17.79 -2.63 -6.80
C ASN A 242 17.96 -1.13 -6.47
N GLU A 243 17.93 -0.24 -7.47
CA GLU A 243 17.88 1.19 -7.25
C GLU A 243 16.46 1.61 -6.90
N ILE A 244 16.30 2.62 -6.06
CA ILE A 244 15.01 3.07 -5.54
C ILE A 244 14.64 4.36 -6.25
N ILE A 245 13.50 4.38 -6.93
CA ILE A 245 12.92 5.57 -7.55
C ILE A 245 11.76 6.02 -6.68
N VAL A 246 11.78 7.28 -6.25
CA VAL A 246 10.79 7.86 -5.36
C VAL A 246 10.14 9.05 -6.02
N GLY A 247 8.84 9.01 -6.17
CA GLY A 247 8.04 10.17 -6.54
C GLY A 247 7.58 10.88 -5.28
N VAL A 248 7.85 12.16 -5.20
CA VAL A 248 7.52 13.01 -4.05
C VAL A 248 6.62 14.15 -4.45
N ASP A 249 5.65 14.44 -3.61
CA ASP A 249 4.70 15.54 -3.73
C ASP A 249 4.90 16.54 -2.58
N SER A 250 4.23 17.67 -2.63
CA SER A 250 4.16 18.66 -1.59
C SER A 250 2.71 18.99 -1.23
N TYR A 251 2.51 19.62 -0.09
CA TYR A 251 1.17 19.93 0.42
C TYR A 251 0.42 20.96 -0.44
N SER A 252 1.13 21.82 -1.12
CA SER A 252 0.56 22.92 -1.90
C SER A 252 0.92 22.77 -3.37
N ASP A 253 -0.03 23.07 -4.25
CA ASP A 253 0.19 23.02 -5.70
C ASP A 253 1.25 24.03 -6.18
N SER A 254 1.59 25.03 -5.35
CA SER A 254 2.68 25.99 -5.58
C SER A 254 4.06 25.48 -5.15
N GLN A 255 4.14 24.37 -4.43
CA GLN A 255 5.38 23.76 -3.96
C GLN A 255 5.85 22.64 -4.89
N GLY A 256 7.17 22.43 -4.94
CA GLY A 256 7.76 21.53 -5.91
C GLY A 256 7.42 20.04 -5.73
N ARG A 257 7.36 19.37 -6.84
CA ARG A 257 7.26 17.91 -6.94
C ARG A 257 8.51 17.40 -7.63
N ALA A 258 8.97 16.22 -7.25
CA ALA A 258 10.22 15.70 -7.80
C ALA A 258 10.21 14.18 -7.91
N ILE A 259 11.13 13.70 -8.73
CA ILE A 259 11.56 12.30 -8.74
C ILE A 259 12.95 12.25 -8.19
N LEU A 260 13.18 11.33 -7.25
CA LEU A 260 14.48 11.08 -6.63
C LEU A 260 14.90 9.66 -6.95
N LYS A 261 16.18 9.48 -7.22
CA LYS A 261 16.76 8.15 -7.40
C LYS A 261 17.85 7.91 -6.37
N TYR A 262 17.76 6.77 -5.72
CA TYR A 262 18.74 6.29 -4.75
C TYR A 262 19.36 4.98 -5.21
N ASN A 263 20.58 4.73 -4.79
CA ASN A 263 21.16 3.40 -4.90
C ASN A 263 20.64 2.47 -3.79
N ASN A 264 21.03 1.20 -3.83
CA ASN A 264 20.58 0.20 -2.86
C ASN A 264 21.04 0.49 -1.41
N ASN A 265 22.06 1.33 -1.22
CA ASN A 265 22.55 1.76 0.11
C ASN A 265 21.85 3.02 0.62
N GLY A 266 20.87 3.54 -0.11
CA GLY A 266 20.11 4.73 0.27
C GLY A 266 20.88 6.04 0.04
N GLU A 267 21.88 6.04 -0.85
CA GLU A 267 22.56 7.26 -1.27
C GLU A 267 21.82 7.88 -2.45
N LEU A 268 21.52 9.17 -2.36
CA LEU A 268 20.84 9.92 -3.41
C LEU A 268 21.77 10.04 -4.63
N LEU A 269 21.34 9.48 -5.76
CA LEU A 269 22.06 9.56 -7.02
C LEU A 269 21.73 10.84 -7.80
N TRP A 270 20.44 11.15 -7.87
CA TRP A 270 19.93 12.38 -8.48
C TRP A 270 18.52 12.73 -8.01
N LYS A 271 18.18 13.99 -8.18
CA LYS A 271 16.85 14.57 -7.98
C LYS A 271 16.50 15.39 -9.21
N THR A 272 15.28 15.22 -9.72
CA THR A 272 14.72 16.03 -10.81
C THR A 272 13.37 16.56 -10.41
N GLU A 273 13.19 17.88 -10.46
CA GLU A 273 11.90 18.50 -10.21
C GLU A 273 10.95 18.30 -11.40
N LEU A 274 9.68 18.08 -11.13
CA LEU A 274 8.66 18.02 -12.17
C LEU A 274 8.43 19.41 -12.77
N PRO A 275 8.05 19.49 -14.08
CA PRO A 275 7.79 20.76 -14.71
C PRO A 275 6.60 21.47 -14.08
N LYS A 276 6.62 22.79 -14.17
CA LYS A 276 5.52 23.67 -13.80
C LYS A 276 4.64 23.96 -14.99
N TYR A 277 3.38 24.25 -14.74
CA TYR A 277 2.48 24.86 -15.69
C TYR A 277 1.84 26.12 -15.09
N THR A 278 1.38 27.03 -15.93
CA THR A 278 0.73 28.25 -15.49
C THR A 278 -0.77 28.15 -15.68
N TYR A 279 -1.51 28.31 -14.59
CA TYR A 279 -2.97 28.39 -14.60
C TYR A 279 -3.43 29.63 -13.81
N ASN A 280 -4.25 30.47 -14.43
CA ASN A 280 -4.74 31.72 -13.84
C ASN A 280 -3.64 32.59 -13.19
N SER A 281 -2.50 32.76 -13.87
CA SER A 281 -1.33 33.51 -13.38
C SER A 281 -0.58 32.89 -12.19
N TYR A 282 -0.95 31.69 -11.78
CA TYR A 282 -0.24 30.90 -10.76
C TYR A 282 0.60 29.80 -11.42
N ASN A 283 1.80 29.58 -10.88
CA ASN A 283 2.61 28.44 -11.28
C ASN A 283 2.23 27.23 -10.42
N GLU A 284 1.79 26.18 -11.08
CA GLU A 284 1.41 24.92 -10.46
C GLU A 284 2.29 23.78 -10.97
N PHE A 285 2.35 22.67 -10.25
CA PHE A 285 3.11 21.49 -10.65
C PHE A 285 2.17 20.34 -11.05
N TYR A 286 2.58 19.56 -12.04
CA TYR A 286 1.87 18.33 -12.40
C TYR A 286 1.93 17.33 -11.24
N ARG A 287 0.78 16.78 -10.86
CA ARG A 287 0.70 15.75 -9.82
C ARG A 287 1.22 14.41 -10.33
N LEU A 288 1.97 13.71 -9.48
CA LEU A 288 2.43 12.37 -9.77
C LEU A 288 1.34 11.35 -9.35
N THR A 289 0.65 10.77 -10.33
CA THR A 289 -0.42 9.80 -10.06
C THR A 289 0.08 8.37 -10.07
N THR A 290 1.10 8.08 -10.86
CA THR A 290 1.70 6.74 -10.99
C THR A 290 3.20 6.84 -11.26
N LEU A 291 3.93 5.81 -10.89
CA LEU A 291 5.35 5.64 -11.16
C LEU A 291 5.58 4.19 -11.55
N ASN A 292 5.92 3.94 -12.82
CA ASN A 292 6.23 2.62 -13.33
C ASN A 292 7.65 2.59 -13.88
N ILE A 293 8.32 1.44 -13.75
CA ILE A 293 9.65 1.17 -14.27
C ILE A 293 9.54 -0.08 -15.16
N TYR A 294 10.09 0.00 -16.36
CA TYR A 294 10.14 -1.08 -17.34
C TYR A 294 11.54 -1.68 -17.43
#